data_d2b64c80a6b2b46d336462b21902a030
#
_entry.id   d2b64c80a6b2b46d336462b21902a030
#
_cell.length_a   1.000
_cell.length_b   1.000
_cell.length_c   1.000
_cell.angle_alpha   90.00
_cell.angle_beta   90.00
_cell.angle_gamma   90.00
#
_symmetry.space_group_name_H-M   'P 1'
#
loop_
_entity.id
_entity.type
_entity.pdbx_description
1 polymer ?
#
loop_
_entity_poly.entity_id
_entity_poly.type
_entity_poly.pdbx_seq_one_letter_code
_entity_poly.pdbx_strand_id
1 'polypeptide(L)'
;MPIPPFRSLGPSEAIKQLAQWVNQPMLTHALKEAAQKLGVREVPSLASLQELLRQAGRWIDVATEPWTENQAGFLTPGINGTGEWFSGRWTGPRFAPDTLALLNLVHTNTTEDVEAERRCCTALLGATGAGDALVAPNLGVALDLAVRGLHLSSRVERAVLPRKHCIRIPSGPSHGGSMLPDMLEACGIPVREIGSNRECLPSDFDRALDTPKQLLVVATCGPRDPSLHSGIERAHGNECLVCELALDGSIHDLADLGLPAAALSRRWDHGPDLIIVPGHDLIAGPECGILLGKRDMIQSIRKLAEGTGMLASRATHLLLAEAIRNTRTRETWNATPVGATLSNSLANLQNRAKRIATQCDRPDAHVKVETGSRACKLGSGAWHEVLLESAILRITARDGLSPSRIAERLVQHQPAIWGNVFSDHVELALRTIDPAEDPVVVSALCGLSPDSDASSANPGPSST
;
A
#
# COMPACT_ATOMS: atom_id res chain seq x y z
N MET A 1 35.30 -12.80 -16.99
CA MET A 1 33.99 -13.31 -17.45
C MET A 1 32.90 -12.47 -16.83
N PRO A 2 31.92 -11.99 -17.58
CA PRO A 2 30.84 -11.20 -17.02
C PRO A 2 29.98 -12.08 -16.12
N ILE A 3 29.66 -11.56 -14.94
CA ILE A 3 28.72 -12.16 -14.01
C ILE A 3 27.33 -12.19 -14.73
N PRO A 4 26.67 -13.36 -14.85
CA PRO A 4 25.37 -13.41 -15.48
C PRO A 4 24.38 -12.54 -14.71
N PRO A 5 23.42 -11.91 -15.39
CA PRO A 5 22.45 -11.04 -14.75
C PRO A 5 21.45 -11.89 -13.93
N PHE A 6 21.70 -12.03 -12.64
CA PHE A 6 20.76 -12.68 -11.70
C PHE A 6 19.43 -11.94 -11.53
N ARG A 7 19.29 -10.77 -12.16
CA ARG A 7 18.11 -9.90 -12.00
C ARG A 7 16.81 -10.38 -12.67
N SER A 8 16.85 -11.44 -13.46
CA SER A 8 15.68 -11.96 -14.21
C SER A 8 15.21 -13.34 -13.78
N LEU A 9 15.82 -13.94 -12.76
CA LEU A 9 15.49 -15.29 -12.31
C LEU A 9 14.74 -15.22 -11.00
N GLY A 10 13.72 -16.09 -10.85
CA GLY A 10 13.07 -16.29 -9.56
C GLY A 10 14.08 -16.75 -8.50
N PRO A 11 13.84 -16.51 -7.19
CA PRO A 11 14.78 -16.81 -6.12
C PRO A 11 15.31 -18.26 -6.11
N SER A 12 14.47 -19.24 -6.39
CA SER A 12 14.84 -20.66 -6.42
C SER A 12 15.74 -21.01 -7.62
N GLU A 13 15.50 -20.39 -8.77
CA GLU A 13 16.29 -20.56 -9.99
C GLU A 13 17.68 -19.90 -9.84
N ALA A 14 17.73 -18.72 -9.21
CA ALA A 14 18.97 -18.03 -8.88
C ALA A 14 19.84 -18.86 -7.93
N ILE A 15 19.25 -19.52 -6.95
CA ILE A 15 19.95 -20.41 -6.00
C ILE A 15 20.46 -21.67 -6.70
N LYS A 16 19.64 -22.28 -7.59
CA LYS A 16 20.07 -23.42 -8.39
C LYS A 16 21.25 -23.08 -9.29
N GLN A 17 21.22 -21.91 -9.94
CA GLN A 17 22.36 -21.45 -10.74
C GLN A 17 23.58 -21.09 -9.89
N LEU A 18 23.40 -20.47 -8.71
CA LEU A 18 24.48 -20.24 -7.75
C LEU A 18 25.11 -21.57 -7.28
N ALA A 19 24.31 -22.59 -6.98
CA ALA A 19 24.78 -23.91 -6.59
C ALA A 19 25.57 -24.60 -7.72
N GLN A 20 25.16 -24.44 -8.98
CA GLN A 20 25.90 -24.93 -10.15
C GLN A 20 27.19 -24.13 -10.38
N TRP A 21 27.18 -22.85 -10.08
CA TRP A 21 28.35 -21.97 -10.23
C TRP A 21 29.42 -22.27 -9.17
N VAL A 22 29.02 -22.53 -7.94
CA VAL A 22 29.89 -22.91 -6.81
C VAL A 22 30.63 -24.23 -7.07
N ASN A 23 30.12 -25.08 -7.93
CA ASN A 23 30.78 -26.33 -8.33
C ASN A 23 31.93 -26.17 -9.35
N GLN A 24 32.21 -24.95 -9.83
CA GLN A 24 33.31 -24.76 -10.77
C GLN A 24 34.67 -24.68 -10.06
N PRO A 25 35.69 -25.45 -10.49
CA PRO A 25 37.03 -25.48 -9.86
C PRO A 25 37.71 -24.11 -9.72
N MET A 26 37.44 -23.20 -10.67
CA MET A 26 37.99 -21.84 -10.66
C MET A 26 37.46 -20.98 -9.48
N LEU A 27 36.20 -21.19 -9.06
CA LEU A 27 35.60 -20.42 -7.97
C LEU A 27 36.16 -20.83 -6.62
N THR A 28 36.44 -22.12 -6.45
CA THR A 28 37.10 -22.67 -5.25
C THR A 28 38.49 -22.07 -5.03
N HIS A 29 39.21 -21.83 -6.09
CA HIS A 29 40.51 -21.20 -6.01
C HIS A 29 40.43 -19.72 -5.68
N ALA A 30 39.52 -18.98 -6.33
CA ALA A 30 39.28 -17.56 -6.09
C ALA A 30 38.77 -17.28 -4.66
N LEU A 31 37.88 -18.14 -4.12
CA LEU A 31 37.40 -18.03 -2.74
C LEU A 31 38.50 -18.28 -1.71
N LYS A 32 39.40 -19.25 -1.96
CA LYS A 32 40.54 -19.49 -1.08
C LYS A 32 41.52 -18.31 -1.10
N GLU A 33 41.75 -17.73 -2.26
CA GLU A 33 42.65 -16.57 -2.42
C GLU A 33 42.05 -15.31 -1.73
N ALA A 34 40.73 -15.08 -1.87
CA ALA A 34 40.03 -13.99 -1.23
C ALA A 34 40.01 -14.15 0.31
N ALA A 35 39.76 -15.34 0.80
CA ALA A 35 39.78 -15.62 2.24
C ALA A 35 41.15 -15.45 2.86
N GLN A 36 42.23 -15.84 2.14
CA GLN A 36 43.60 -15.61 2.56
C GLN A 36 43.95 -14.10 2.62
N LYS A 37 43.48 -13.32 1.66
CA LYS A 37 43.65 -11.84 1.64
C LYS A 37 42.84 -11.14 2.74
N LEU A 38 41.74 -11.69 3.17
CA LEU A 38 40.84 -11.14 4.22
C LEU A 38 41.17 -11.64 5.63
N GLY A 39 42.20 -12.50 5.79
CA GLY A 39 42.63 -13.02 7.09
C GLY A 39 41.59 -13.95 7.77
N VAL A 40 40.67 -14.56 7.01
CA VAL A 40 39.68 -15.50 7.51
C VAL A 40 40.33 -16.84 7.77
N ARG A 41 40.36 -17.28 9.04
CA ARG A 41 41.07 -18.49 9.47
C ARG A 41 40.41 -19.81 9.06
N GLU A 42 39.14 -19.82 8.78
CA GLU A 42 38.42 -21.00 8.31
C GLU A 42 37.46 -20.62 7.16
N VAL A 43 37.77 -21.11 5.97
CA VAL A 43 36.88 -21.04 4.81
C VAL A 43 35.84 -22.18 4.97
N PRO A 44 34.53 -21.91 4.96
CA PRO A 44 33.54 -22.98 4.95
C PRO A 44 33.84 -23.97 3.83
N SER A 45 33.77 -25.25 4.11
CA SER A 45 33.97 -26.26 3.07
C SER A 45 32.92 -26.08 1.96
N LEU A 46 33.29 -26.48 0.75
CA LEU A 46 32.34 -26.45 -0.38
C LEU A 46 31.03 -27.21 -0.04
N ALA A 47 31.16 -28.31 0.71
CA ALA A 47 30.03 -29.08 1.21
C ALA A 47 29.16 -28.29 2.20
N SER A 48 29.78 -27.47 3.07
CA SER A 48 29.05 -26.60 4.00
C SER A 48 28.33 -25.45 3.28
N LEU A 49 28.94 -24.87 2.24
CA LEU A 49 28.30 -23.85 1.39
C LEU A 49 27.15 -24.43 0.56
N GLN A 50 27.34 -25.65 0.01
CA GLN A 50 26.28 -26.36 -0.71
C GLN A 50 25.11 -26.71 0.21
N GLU A 51 25.38 -27.15 1.44
CA GLU A 51 24.34 -27.44 2.42
C GLU A 51 23.60 -26.18 2.88
N LEU A 52 24.32 -25.05 3.07
CA LEU A 52 23.71 -23.73 3.35
C LEU A 52 22.81 -23.25 2.20
N LEU A 53 23.28 -23.41 0.96
CA LEU A 53 22.48 -23.05 -0.22
C LEU A 53 21.29 -23.99 -0.40
N ARG A 54 21.44 -25.27 -0.10
CA ARG A 54 20.36 -26.27 -0.11
C ARG A 54 19.33 -26.00 1.00
N GLN A 55 19.78 -25.57 2.17
CA GLN A 55 18.89 -25.17 3.27
C GLN A 55 18.18 -23.87 2.93
N ALA A 56 18.87 -22.86 2.40
CA ALA A 56 18.28 -21.62 1.94
C ALA A 56 17.24 -21.87 0.81
N GLY A 57 17.55 -22.76 -0.14
CA GLY A 57 16.61 -23.19 -1.17
C GLY A 57 15.35 -23.82 -0.57
N ARG A 58 15.49 -24.74 0.37
CA ARG A 58 14.35 -25.36 1.08
C ARG A 58 13.53 -24.33 1.88
N TRP A 59 14.18 -23.36 2.52
CA TRP A 59 13.48 -22.31 3.24
C TRP A 59 12.67 -21.41 2.29
N ILE A 60 13.21 -21.12 1.10
CA ILE A 60 12.50 -20.36 0.07
C ILE A 60 11.36 -21.19 -0.51
N ASP A 61 11.58 -22.47 -0.81
CA ASP A 61 10.53 -23.38 -1.29
C ASP A 61 9.43 -23.54 -0.22
N VAL A 62 9.78 -23.77 1.05
CA VAL A 62 8.79 -23.81 2.16
C VAL A 62 8.09 -22.47 2.38
N ALA A 63 8.76 -21.34 2.14
CA ALA A 63 8.13 -20.02 2.24
C ALA A 63 7.26 -19.67 1.03
N THR A 64 7.50 -20.28 -0.13
CA THR A 64 6.78 -19.98 -1.39
C THR A 64 5.81 -21.10 -1.81
N GLU A 65 6.04 -22.37 -1.41
CA GLU A 65 5.15 -23.50 -1.69
C GLU A 65 3.68 -23.29 -1.26
N PRO A 66 3.40 -22.71 -0.07
CA PRO A 66 2.02 -22.43 0.32
C PRO A 66 1.29 -21.43 -0.60
N TRP A 67 2.04 -20.67 -1.40
CA TRP A 67 1.51 -19.63 -2.29
C TRP A 67 1.37 -20.08 -3.74
N THR A 68 2.02 -21.19 -4.13
CA THR A 68 2.07 -21.65 -5.52
C THR A 68 1.17 -22.84 -5.83
N GLU A 69 0.74 -23.64 -4.84
CA GLU A 69 -0.13 -24.78 -5.06
C GLU A 69 -1.35 -24.80 -4.13
N ASN A 70 -2.51 -24.47 -4.67
CA ASN A 70 -3.87 -24.97 -4.33
C ASN A 70 -4.34 -25.10 -2.86
N GLN A 71 -3.64 -24.64 -1.85
CA GLN A 71 -4.09 -24.74 -0.46
C GLN A 71 -4.71 -23.47 0.12
N ALA A 72 -4.56 -22.33 -0.53
CA ALA A 72 -5.18 -21.09 -0.09
C ALA A 72 -6.56 -20.92 -0.74
N GLY A 73 -7.51 -21.76 -0.39
CA GLY A 73 -8.89 -21.72 -0.94
C GLY A 73 -9.64 -20.39 -0.76
N PHE A 74 -9.02 -19.39 -0.12
CA PHE A 74 -9.57 -18.05 0.07
C PHE A 74 -8.66 -16.92 -0.42
N LEU A 75 -7.42 -17.20 -0.83
CA LEU A 75 -6.52 -16.19 -1.38
C LEU A 75 -6.24 -16.52 -2.85
N THR A 76 -6.88 -15.82 -3.74
CA THR A 76 -6.57 -15.90 -5.17
C THR A 76 -5.54 -14.82 -5.47
N PRO A 77 -4.31 -15.18 -5.88
CA PRO A 77 -3.36 -14.18 -6.36
C PRO A 77 -4.00 -13.38 -7.49
N GLY A 78 -3.87 -12.06 -7.44
CA GLY A 78 -4.53 -11.18 -8.39
C GLY A 78 -3.60 -10.15 -8.99
N ILE A 79 -3.77 -9.87 -10.28
CA ILE A 79 -3.12 -8.80 -11.02
C ILE A 79 -4.11 -7.65 -11.16
N ASN A 80 -3.75 -6.49 -10.63
CA ASN A 80 -4.60 -5.31 -10.65
C ASN A 80 -4.41 -4.51 -11.94
N GLY A 81 -5.25 -4.73 -12.93
CA GLY A 81 -5.31 -3.94 -14.16
C GLY A 81 -6.39 -2.86 -14.16
N THR A 82 -7.00 -2.52 -13.02
CA THR A 82 -8.07 -1.51 -12.97
C THR A 82 -7.56 -0.06 -13.04
N GLY A 83 -6.33 0.17 -12.64
CA GLY A 83 -5.77 1.51 -12.47
C GLY A 83 -6.07 2.15 -11.11
N GLU A 84 -6.90 1.54 -10.28
CA GLU A 84 -7.20 1.96 -8.92
C GLU A 84 -6.34 1.21 -7.92
N TRP A 85 -5.75 1.92 -6.96
CA TRP A 85 -4.90 1.31 -5.95
C TRP A 85 -5.47 1.41 -4.54
N PHE A 86 -5.95 2.60 -4.16
CA PHE A 86 -6.48 2.87 -2.83
C PHE A 86 -8.01 2.79 -2.84
N SER A 87 -8.57 1.64 -3.21
CA SER A 87 -10.03 1.50 -3.43
C SER A 87 -10.75 0.65 -2.38
N GLY A 88 -10.05 0.19 -1.34
CA GLY A 88 -10.60 -0.76 -0.36
C GLY A 88 -10.87 -2.16 -0.94
N ARG A 89 -10.91 -2.30 -2.27
CA ARG A 89 -10.97 -3.58 -2.98
C ARG A 89 -9.58 -4.22 -3.06
N TRP A 90 -8.55 -3.39 -3.12
CA TRP A 90 -7.15 -3.79 -3.14
C TRP A 90 -6.52 -3.43 -1.80
N THR A 91 -5.70 -4.31 -1.27
CA THR A 91 -5.03 -4.13 0.04
C THR A 91 -3.90 -3.11 0.02
N GLY A 92 -3.86 -2.26 -1.00
CA GLY A 92 -2.79 -1.28 -1.19
C GLY A 92 -1.57 -1.82 -1.94
N PRO A 93 -0.47 -1.09 -1.93
CA PRO A 93 0.76 -1.50 -2.60
C PRO A 93 1.39 -2.71 -1.90
N ARG A 94 2.11 -3.52 -2.67
CA ARG A 94 2.91 -4.63 -2.13
C ARG A 94 3.99 -4.09 -1.20
N PHE A 95 4.38 -4.88 -0.20
CA PHE A 95 5.56 -4.58 0.59
C PHE A 95 6.82 -4.57 -0.27
N ALA A 96 7.77 -3.72 0.11
CA ALA A 96 9.13 -3.84 -0.41
C ALA A 96 9.70 -5.23 -0.07
N PRO A 97 10.57 -5.82 -0.93
CA PRO A 97 11.12 -7.17 -0.69
C PRO A 97 11.77 -7.32 0.69
N ASP A 98 12.49 -6.32 1.17
CA ASP A 98 13.12 -6.32 2.50
C ASP A 98 12.08 -6.34 3.62
N THR A 99 10.99 -5.59 3.48
CA THR A 99 9.86 -5.59 4.43
C THR A 99 9.17 -6.96 4.44
N LEU A 100 9.00 -7.57 3.27
CA LEU A 100 8.41 -8.89 3.15
C LEU A 100 9.30 -9.98 3.79
N ALA A 101 10.62 -9.90 3.57
CA ALA A 101 11.58 -10.81 4.19
C ALA A 101 11.54 -10.73 5.73
N LEU A 102 11.29 -9.55 6.28
CA LEU A 102 11.19 -9.33 7.72
C LEU A 102 10.00 -10.09 8.34
N LEU A 103 8.89 -10.30 7.61
CA LEU A 103 7.74 -11.08 8.10
C LEU A 103 8.14 -12.45 8.62
N ASN A 104 9.06 -13.13 7.93
CA ASN A 104 9.56 -14.46 8.34
C ASN A 104 10.38 -14.40 9.63
N LEU A 105 11.00 -13.27 9.94
CA LEU A 105 11.85 -13.09 11.11
C LEU A 105 11.09 -12.57 12.34
N VAL A 106 9.96 -11.90 12.15
CA VAL A 106 9.18 -11.32 13.26
C VAL A 106 8.75 -12.34 14.30
N HIS A 107 8.41 -13.57 13.86
CA HIS A 107 7.95 -14.63 14.75
C HIS A 107 9.09 -15.49 15.32
N THR A 108 10.30 -15.40 14.78
CA THR A 108 11.45 -16.21 15.20
C THR A 108 12.43 -15.46 16.10
N ASN A 109 12.30 -14.14 16.20
CA ASN A 109 13.20 -13.29 17.00
C ASN A 109 12.65 -12.99 18.40
N THR A 110 13.57 -12.80 19.34
CA THR A 110 13.30 -12.49 20.75
C THR A 110 13.21 -10.97 21.03
N THR A 111 12.92 -10.14 20.00
CA THR A 111 12.75 -8.70 20.20
C THR A 111 11.54 -8.44 21.09
N GLU A 112 11.73 -7.70 22.19
CA GLU A 112 10.65 -7.29 23.07
C GLU A 112 9.68 -6.31 22.39
N ASP A 113 8.41 -6.35 22.76
CA ASP A 113 7.38 -5.47 22.20
C ASP A 113 7.70 -3.99 22.39
N VAL A 114 8.22 -3.63 23.58
CA VAL A 114 8.64 -2.25 23.93
C VAL A 114 9.77 -1.77 23.01
N GLU A 115 10.74 -2.63 22.69
CA GLU A 115 11.84 -2.28 21.82
C GLU A 115 11.37 -2.10 20.35
N ALA A 116 10.44 -2.94 19.88
CA ALA A 116 9.85 -2.80 18.57
C ALA A 116 9.08 -1.48 18.43
N GLU A 117 8.27 -1.14 19.41
CA GLU A 117 7.55 0.14 19.48
C GLU A 117 8.52 1.32 19.52
N ARG A 118 9.54 1.27 20.37
CA ARG A 118 10.56 2.34 20.49
C ARG A 118 11.27 2.59 19.17
N ARG A 119 11.67 1.54 18.45
CA ARG A 119 12.31 1.66 17.12
C ARG A 119 11.35 2.29 16.10
N CYS A 120 10.11 1.86 16.09
CA CYS A 120 9.09 2.41 15.19
C CYS A 120 8.84 3.89 15.47
N CYS A 121 8.60 4.26 16.73
CA CYS A 121 8.41 5.66 17.12
C CYS A 121 9.63 6.51 16.76
N THR A 122 10.85 6.04 17.02
CA THR A 122 12.07 6.77 16.67
C THR A 122 12.16 7.03 15.16
N ALA A 123 11.82 6.03 14.33
CA ALA A 123 11.80 6.18 12.86
C ALA A 123 10.73 7.20 12.42
N LEU A 124 9.53 7.13 13.00
CA LEU A 124 8.43 8.07 12.72
C LEU A 124 8.81 9.51 13.09
N LEU A 125 9.33 9.73 14.29
CA LEU A 125 9.73 11.07 14.73
C LEU A 125 10.80 11.68 13.83
N GLY A 126 11.81 10.87 13.45
CA GLY A 126 12.87 11.31 12.54
C GLY A 126 12.37 11.64 11.12
N ALA A 127 11.30 11.00 10.66
CA ALA A 127 10.74 11.21 9.33
C ALA A 127 9.69 12.32 9.26
N THR A 128 8.97 12.57 10.37
CA THR A 128 7.80 13.46 10.39
C THR A 128 7.98 14.75 11.17
N GLY A 129 8.99 14.84 12.05
CA GLY A 129 9.20 15.97 12.92
C GLY A 129 8.17 16.10 14.06
N ALA A 130 7.34 15.07 14.30
CA ALA A 130 6.38 15.05 15.39
C ALA A 130 7.06 15.06 16.77
N GLY A 131 6.36 15.52 17.82
CA GLY A 131 6.84 15.49 19.20
C GLY A 131 6.81 14.10 19.84
N ASP A 132 5.82 13.28 19.46
CA ASP A 132 5.68 11.87 19.83
C ASP A 132 4.78 11.15 18.80
N ALA A 133 4.78 9.81 18.84
CA ALA A 133 4.02 8.98 17.91
C ALA A 133 3.41 7.77 18.63
N LEU A 134 2.26 7.31 18.14
CA LEU A 134 1.60 6.07 18.58
C LEU A 134 1.05 5.33 17.36
N VAL A 135 1.14 4.01 17.36
CA VAL A 135 0.64 3.18 16.28
C VAL A 135 -0.51 2.31 16.79
N ALA A 136 -1.66 2.44 16.13
CA ALA A 136 -2.86 1.66 16.37
C ALA A 136 -3.02 0.56 15.31
N PRO A 137 -3.80 -0.50 15.57
CA PRO A 137 -3.98 -1.62 14.64
C PRO A 137 -4.52 -1.23 13.25
N ASN A 138 -5.34 -0.20 13.18
CA ASN A 138 -5.87 0.36 11.93
C ASN A 138 -6.28 1.83 12.11
N LEU A 139 -6.66 2.47 11.01
CA LEU A 139 -7.03 3.89 10.99
C LEU A 139 -8.26 4.20 11.85
N GLY A 140 -9.26 3.31 11.87
CA GLY A 140 -10.46 3.49 12.70
C GLY A 140 -10.15 3.47 14.20
N VAL A 141 -9.30 2.55 14.63
CA VAL A 141 -8.84 2.50 16.05
C VAL A 141 -7.98 3.72 16.38
N ALA A 142 -7.15 4.20 15.45
CA ALA A 142 -6.38 5.43 15.65
C ALA A 142 -7.31 6.65 15.88
N LEU A 143 -8.36 6.77 15.08
CA LEU A 143 -9.37 7.82 15.23
C LEU A 143 -10.11 7.70 16.57
N ASP A 144 -10.54 6.50 16.94
CA ASP A 144 -11.22 6.24 18.22
C ASP A 144 -10.33 6.61 19.41
N LEU A 145 -9.07 6.17 19.41
CA LEU A 145 -8.10 6.52 20.45
C LEU A 145 -7.84 8.02 20.53
N ALA A 146 -7.72 8.70 19.38
CA ALA A 146 -7.54 10.14 19.34
C ALA A 146 -8.71 10.87 19.99
N VAL A 147 -9.92 10.59 19.52
CA VAL A 147 -11.15 11.26 19.99
C VAL A 147 -11.38 11.00 21.48
N ARG A 148 -11.37 9.74 21.91
CA ARG A 148 -11.58 9.39 23.33
C ARG A 148 -10.44 9.86 24.22
N GLY A 149 -9.20 9.77 23.77
CA GLY A 149 -8.05 10.27 24.52
C GLY A 149 -8.10 11.79 24.72
N LEU A 150 -8.50 12.55 23.70
CA LEU A 150 -8.71 14.00 23.79
C LEU A 150 -9.94 14.35 24.65
N HIS A 151 -11.02 13.58 24.54
CA HIS A 151 -12.17 13.76 25.41
C HIS A 151 -11.80 13.60 26.89
N LEU A 152 -11.04 12.57 27.23
CA LEU A 152 -10.63 12.29 28.61
C LEU A 152 -9.59 13.29 29.15
N SER A 153 -8.62 13.72 28.34
CA SER A 153 -7.50 14.58 28.76
C SER A 153 -7.80 16.06 28.63
N SER A 154 -8.39 16.46 27.51
CA SER A 154 -8.62 17.87 27.15
C SER A 154 -10.09 18.28 27.24
N ARG A 155 -10.96 17.36 27.66
CA ARG A 155 -12.42 17.57 27.80
C ARG A 155 -13.09 18.05 26.50
N VAL A 156 -12.61 17.55 25.36
CA VAL A 156 -13.29 17.77 24.07
C VAL A 156 -14.72 17.22 24.17
N GLU A 157 -15.71 18.06 23.90
CA GLU A 157 -17.13 17.70 24.05
C GLU A 157 -17.84 17.57 22.70
N ARG A 158 -17.27 18.11 21.63
CA ARG A 158 -17.88 18.12 20.29
C ARG A 158 -16.81 18.14 19.20
N ALA A 159 -17.05 17.41 18.11
CA ALA A 159 -16.31 17.57 16.86
C ALA A 159 -16.99 18.58 15.92
N VAL A 160 -16.21 19.40 15.24
CA VAL A 160 -16.65 20.28 14.16
C VAL A 160 -16.01 19.75 12.87
N LEU A 161 -16.81 19.47 11.88
CA LEU A 161 -16.39 18.82 10.64
C LEU A 161 -16.92 19.58 9.42
N PRO A 162 -16.06 20.13 8.54
CA PRO A 162 -16.49 20.68 7.27
C PRO A 162 -17.20 19.60 6.43
N ARG A 163 -18.38 19.92 5.88
CA ARG A 163 -19.23 18.94 5.17
C ARG A 163 -18.51 18.30 3.98
N LYS A 164 -17.65 19.03 3.29
CA LYS A 164 -16.81 18.49 2.21
C LYS A 164 -15.77 17.45 2.68
N HIS A 165 -15.50 17.38 4.01
CA HIS A 165 -14.65 16.37 4.64
C HIS A 165 -15.46 15.20 5.24
N CYS A 166 -16.78 15.19 5.06
CA CYS A 166 -17.63 14.04 5.36
C CYS A 166 -17.41 12.96 4.31
N ILE A 167 -16.24 12.34 4.34
CA ILE A 167 -15.80 11.33 3.39
C ILE A 167 -15.97 9.92 3.96
N ARG A 168 -16.00 8.94 3.07
CA ARG A 168 -16.00 7.55 3.45
C ARG A 168 -14.56 7.07 3.66
N ILE A 169 -14.29 6.48 4.81
CA ILE A 169 -12.99 5.96 5.20
C ILE A 169 -13.06 4.45 5.14
N PRO A 170 -12.16 3.78 4.39
CA PRO A 170 -12.06 2.33 4.43
C PRO A 170 -11.80 1.87 5.86
N SER A 171 -12.66 1.01 6.39
CA SER A 171 -12.51 0.45 7.73
C SER A 171 -12.93 -1.01 7.73
N GLY A 172 -11.97 -1.90 7.98
CA GLY A 172 -12.19 -3.33 8.04
C GLY A 172 -12.61 -3.97 6.70
N PRO A 173 -13.07 -5.23 6.72
CA PRO A 173 -13.38 -6.02 5.52
C PRO A 173 -14.66 -5.59 4.78
N SER A 174 -15.42 -4.64 5.31
CA SER A 174 -16.61 -4.14 4.63
C SER A 174 -16.22 -3.26 3.44
N HIS A 175 -16.59 -3.67 2.24
CA HIS A 175 -16.24 -3.03 0.95
C HIS A 175 -16.67 -1.56 0.80
N GLY A 176 -17.36 -0.99 1.77
CA GLY A 176 -17.87 0.37 1.70
C GLY A 176 -17.21 1.36 2.67
N GLY A 177 -16.49 0.89 3.68
CA GLY A 177 -16.00 1.74 4.76
C GLY A 177 -17.15 2.45 5.51
N SER A 178 -16.80 3.32 6.46
CA SER A 178 -17.73 4.13 7.24
C SER A 178 -17.59 5.60 6.92
N MET A 179 -18.67 6.37 7.04
CA MET A 179 -18.61 7.83 6.91
C MET A 179 -17.87 8.41 8.13
N LEU A 180 -17.01 9.39 7.90
CA LEU A 180 -16.25 10.03 8.99
C LEU A 180 -17.15 10.61 10.10
N PRO A 181 -18.29 11.27 9.83
CA PRO A 181 -19.22 11.69 10.89
C PRO A 181 -19.67 10.52 11.75
N ASP A 182 -20.12 9.41 11.12
CA ASP A 182 -20.61 8.23 11.85
C ASP A 182 -19.51 7.62 12.74
N MET A 183 -18.26 7.61 12.25
CA MET A 183 -17.11 7.14 13.02
C MET A 183 -16.85 8.01 14.24
N LEU A 184 -16.90 9.34 14.09
CA LEU A 184 -16.70 10.29 15.19
C LEU A 184 -17.80 10.17 16.23
N GLU A 185 -19.07 10.01 15.82
CA GLU A 185 -20.19 9.78 16.73
C GLU A 185 -20.07 8.46 17.47
N ALA A 186 -19.61 7.40 16.80
CA ALA A 186 -19.33 6.12 17.42
C ALA A 186 -18.19 6.20 18.47
N CYS A 187 -17.26 7.16 18.36
CA CYS A 187 -16.27 7.44 19.39
C CYS A 187 -16.84 8.17 20.62
N GLY A 188 -18.12 8.53 20.62
CA GLY A 188 -18.84 9.07 21.78
C GLY A 188 -18.87 10.60 21.87
N ILE A 189 -18.54 11.33 20.80
CA ILE A 189 -18.69 12.79 20.76
C ILE A 189 -19.66 13.21 19.63
N PRO A 190 -20.56 14.17 19.89
CA PRO A 190 -21.45 14.68 18.87
C PRO A 190 -20.69 15.43 17.78
N VAL A 191 -21.14 15.30 16.53
CA VAL A 191 -20.56 15.95 15.37
C VAL A 191 -21.41 17.15 14.94
N ARG A 192 -20.78 18.29 14.70
CA ARG A 192 -21.37 19.46 14.05
C ARG A 192 -20.78 19.62 12.68
N GLU A 193 -21.56 19.31 11.65
CA GLU A 193 -21.18 19.57 10.26
C GLU A 193 -21.37 21.04 9.93
N ILE A 194 -20.40 21.62 9.18
CA ILE A 194 -20.40 23.03 8.77
C ILE A 194 -20.14 23.18 7.28
N GLY A 195 -20.59 24.30 6.71
CA GLY A 195 -20.41 24.62 5.29
C GLY A 195 -21.27 23.77 4.36
N SER A 196 -20.81 23.62 3.14
CA SER A 196 -21.43 22.83 2.08
C SER A 196 -20.52 21.70 1.60
N ASN A 197 -21.02 20.85 0.68
CA ASN A 197 -20.20 19.81 0.05
C ASN A 197 -19.11 20.38 -0.88
N ARG A 198 -19.18 21.67 -1.24
CA ARG A 198 -18.21 22.32 -2.14
C ARG A 198 -17.20 23.19 -1.39
N GLU A 199 -17.67 23.93 -0.39
CA GLU A 199 -16.86 24.93 0.31
C GLU A 199 -17.31 25.13 1.75
N CYS A 200 -16.38 25.59 2.56
CA CYS A 200 -16.62 26.03 3.92
C CYS A 200 -16.11 27.46 4.04
N LEU A 201 -16.99 28.41 4.34
CA LEU A 201 -16.64 29.82 4.45
C LEU A 201 -16.05 30.13 5.81
N PRO A 202 -15.19 31.17 5.97
CA PRO A 202 -14.70 31.62 7.25
C PRO A 202 -15.80 31.82 8.29
N SER A 203 -16.95 32.41 7.86
CA SER A 203 -18.12 32.62 8.73
C SER A 203 -18.76 31.32 9.26
N ASP A 204 -18.57 30.18 8.60
CA ASP A 204 -19.05 28.89 9.08
C ASP A 204 -18.22 28.41 10.26
N PHE A 205 -16.89 28.60 10.18
CA PHE A 205 -15.99 28.34 11.29
C PHE A 205 -16.25 29.29 12.48
N ASP A 206 -16.49 30.60 12.21
CA ASP A 206 -16.80 31.59 13.24
C ASP A 206 -18.03 31.23 14.08
N ARG A 207 -19.05 30.66 13.43
CA ARG A 207 -20.30 30.26 14.10
C ARG A 207 -20.20 28.91 14.81
N ALA A 208 -19.21 28.11 14.47
CA ALA A 208 -19.14 26.73 14.96
C ALA A 208 -18.07 26.54 16.02
N LEU A 209 -16.93 27.19 15.87
CA LEU A 209 -15.81 27.12 16.80
C LEU A 209 -15.93 28.28 17.82
N ASP A 210 -16.96 28.21 18.65
CA ASP A 210 -17.35 29.26 19.58
C ASP A 210 -16.99 28.98 21.05
N THR A 211 -16.51 27.78 21.35
CA THR A 211 -16.13 27.35 22.70
C THR A 211 -14.84 26.54 22.68
N PRO A 212 -14.02 26.57 23.78
CA PRO A 212 -12.69 25.93 23.81
C PRO A 212 -12.72 24.39 23.89
N LYS A 213 -13.89 23.77 23.99
CA LYS A 213 -14.02 22.31 24.15
C LYS A 213 -14.38 21.61 22.85
N GLN A 214 -13.97 22.16 21.74
CA GLN A 214 -14.26 21.63 20.41
C GLN A 214 -13.02 21.09 19.74
N LEU A 215 -13.22 20.08 18.90
CA LEU A 215 -12.20 19.49 18.05
C LEU A 215 -12.56 19.78 16.58
N LEU A 216 -11.78 20.63 15.94
CA LEU A 216 -11.86 20.76 14.48
C LEU A 216 -11.22 19.52 13.86
N VAL A 217 -12.02 18.75 13.12
CA VAL A 217 -11.53 17.59 12.36
C VAL A 217 -11.49 17.96 10.89
N VAL A 218 -10.33 17.80 10.27
CA VAL A 218 -10.15 18.01 8.84
C VAL A 218 -9.60 16.73 8.21
N ALA A 219 -10.20 16.28 7.12
CA ALA A 219 -9.70 15.15 6.36
C ALA A 219 -9.06 15.67 5.06
N THR A 220 -7.80 15.35 4.85
CA THR A 220 -7.04 15.79 3.69
C THR A 220 -6.71 14.61 2.80
N CYS A 221 -7.04 14.78 1.52
CA CYS A 221 -6.54 13.95 0.43
C CYS A 221 -6.60 14.82 -0.83
N GLY A 222 -5.45 15.23 -1.29
CA GLY A 222 -5.40 16.10 -2.46
C GLY A 222 -5.07 17.56 -2.14
N PRO A 223 -5.37 18.50 -3.06
CA PRO A 223 -5.03 19.91 -2.91
C PRO A 223 -5.65 20.48 -1.64
N ARG A 224 -4.81 21.16 -0.87
CA ARG A 224 -5.28 21.78 0.36
C ARG A 224 -6.26 22.91 0.07
N ASP A 225 -7.38 22.88 0.74
CA ASP A 225 -8.35 23.95 0.70
C ASP A 225 -7.84 25.22 1.43
N PRO A 226 -7.73 26.34 0.74
CA PRO A 226 -7.32 27.59 1.38
C PRO A 226 -8.21 28.02 2.55
N SER A 227 -9.51 27.66 2.55
CA SER A 227 -10.43 27.99 3.63
C SER A 227 -10.10 27.28 4.96
N LEU A 228 -9.37 26.16 4.91
CA LEU A 228 -8.95 25.45 6.13
C LEU A 228 -7.98 26.26 6.96
N HIS A 229 -7.13 27.09 6.34
CA HIS A 229 -6.20 27.92 7.08
C HIS A 229 -6.93 28.86 8.06
N SER A 230 -7.94 29.58 7.57
CA SER A 230 -8.78 30.43 8.42
C SER A 230 -9.54 29.65 9.50
N GLY A 231 -9.98 28.42 9.17
CA GLY A 231 -10.63 27.54 10.14
C GLY A 231 -9.69 27.09 11.26
N ILE A 232 -8.44 26.76 10.93
CA ILE A 232 -7.41 26.36 11.90
C ILE A 232 -7.02 27.55 12.79
N GLU A 233 -6.78 28.72 12.18
CA GLU A 233 -6.50 29.95 12.96
C GLU A 233 -7.65 30.27 13.92
N ARG A 234 -8.90 30.11 13.46
CA ARG A 234 -10.06 30.33 14.31
C ARG A 234 -10.17 29.32 15.43
N ALA A 235 -9.88 28.06 15.16
CA ALA A 235 -9.85 27.00 16.18
C ALA A 235 -8.85 27.36 17.29
N HIS A 236 -7.63 27.71 16.93
CA HIS A 236 -6.60 28.12 17.89
C HIS A 236 -6.94 29.39 18.63
N GLY A 237 -7.55 30.38 17.96
CA GLY A 237 -8.00 31.63 18.58
C GLY A 237 -9.04 31.41 19.68
N ASN A 238 -9.79 30.29 19.64
CA ASN A 238 -10.78 29.89 20.64
C ASN A 238 -10.34 28.69 21.49
N GLU A 239 -9.03 28.41 21.52
CA GLU A 239 -8.43 27.31 22.28
C GLU A 239 -9.02 25.93 21.94
N CYS A 240 -9.55 25.77 20.71
CA CYS A 240 -9.99 24.49 20.17
C CYS A 240 -8.80 23.71 19.64
N LEU A 241 -8.88 22.37 19.71
CA LEU A 241 -7.88 21.48 19.15
C LEU A 241 -8.16 21.23 17.65
N VAL A 242 -7.10 20.95 16.90
CA VAL A 242 -7.17 20.61 15.48
C VAL A 242 -6.60 19.21 15.25
N CYS A 243 -7.43 18.32 14.71
CA CYS A 243 -7.03 16.98 14.27
C CYS A 243 -7.09 16.90 12.76
N GLU A 244 -5.97 16.64 12.12
CA GLU A 244 -5.88 16.38 10.69
C GLU A 244 -5.85 14.87 10.44
N LEU A 245 -6.83 14.35 9.68
CA LEU A 245 -6.80 13.01 9.13
C LEU A 245 -6.16 13.08 7.74
N ALA A 246 -4.86 12.83 7.69
CA ALA A 246 -4.03 12.95 6.49
C ALA A 246 -4.04 11.64 5.69
N LEU A 247 -5.09 11.41 4.89
CA LEU A 247 -5.24 10.18 4.10
C LEU A 247 -4.21 10.07 2.98
N ASP A 248 -3.68 11.19 2.52
CA ASP A 248 -2.57 11.30 1.56
C ASP A 248 -1.21 11.51 2.26
N GLY A 249 -1.09 11.12 3.53
CA GLY A 249 0.13 11.27 4.30
C GLY A 249 1.32 10.55 3.67
N SER A 250 2.38 11.29 3.39
CA SER A 250 3.62 10.78 2.78
C SER A 250 4.84 11.30 3.55
N ILE A 251 5.93 10.54 3.52
CA ILE A 251 7.23 11.00 4.04
C ILE A 251 7.83 12.08 3.13
N HIS A 252 7.57 12.01 1.83
CA HIS A 252 8.07 12.95 0.82
C HIS A 252 6.96 13.83 0.25
N ASP A 253 7.36 14.99 -0.24
CA ASP A 253 6.52 15.81 -1.11
C ASP A 253 6.38 15.10 -2.46
N LEU A 254 5.15 14.90 -2.93
CA LEU A 254 4.85 14.17 -4.16
C LEU A 254 4.23 15.05 -5.26
N ALA A 255 4.29 16.38 -5.10
CA ALA A 255 3.73 17.32 -6.07
C ALA A 255 4.35 17.19 -7.47
N ASP A 256 5.63 16.82 -7.54
CA ASP A 256 6.34 16.55 -8.81
C ASP A 256 5.78 15.35 -9.58
N LEU A 257 5.06 14.45 -8.91
CA LEU A 257 4.35 13.31 -9.53
C LEU A 257 2.90 13.64 -9.90
N GLY A 258 2.47 14.89 -9.74
CA GLY A 258 1.07 15.29 -9.91
C GLY A 258 0.18 14.85 -8.74
N LEU A 259 0.76 14.41 -7.63
CA LEU A 259 0.04 14.09 -6.41
C LEU A 259 0.12 15.28 -5.46
N PRO A 260 -1.00 15.81 -4.99
CA PRO A 260 -0.99 16.99 -4.11
C PRO A 260 -0.64 16.66 -2.65
N ALA A 261 0.07 15.55 -2.43
CA ALA A 261 0.47 15.06 -1.12
C ALA A 261 1.71 15.80 -0.62
N ALA A 262 1.55 16.66 0.36
CA ALA A 262 2.66 17.31 1.06
C ALA A 262 3.31 16.33 2.05
N ALA A 263 4.64 16.45 2.23
CA ALA A 263 5.36 15.69 3.24
C ALA A 263 4.77 15.91 4.63
N LEU A 264 4.67 14.86 5.44
CA LEU A 264 4.14 14.93 6.82
C LEU A 264 4.89 15.95 7.68
N SER A 265 6.21 16.09 7.48
CA SER A 265 7.02 17.08 8.19
C SER A 265 6.60 18.54 7.93
N ARG A 266 6.02 18.83 6.77
CA ARG A 266 5.52 20.17 6.40
C ARG A 266 4.09 20.44 6.84
N ARG A 267 3.35 19.40 7.24
CA ARG A 267 1.95 19.58 7.66
C ARG A 267 1.83 20.33 8.98
N TRP A 268 2.84 20.26 9.82
CA TRP A 268 2.90 21.04 11.07
C TRP A 268 2.87 22.56 10.85
N ASP A 269 3.40 23.05 9.73
CA ASP A 269 3.39 24.47 9.36
C ASP A 269 1.96 25.02 9.23
N HIS A 270 0.98 24.13 9.14
CA HIS A 270 -0.43 24.48 8.99
C HIS A 270 -1.21 24.43 10.30
N GLY A 271 -0.55 24.05 11.39
CA GLY A 271 -1.07 24.16 12.74
C GLY A 271 -1.93 23.01 13.27
N PRO A 272 -1.95 21.77 12.74
CA PRO A 272 -2.67 20.70 13.44
C PRO A 272 -1.98 20.39 14.77
N ASP A 273 -2.79 20.05 15.79
CA ASP A 273 -2.29 19.57 17.08
C ASP A 273 -2.02 18.07 17.06
N LEU A 274 -2.82 17.34 16.24
CA LEU A 274 -2.74 15.90 16.03
C LEU A 274 -2.90 15.59 14.53
N ILE A 275 -2.05 14.71 14.02
CA ILE A 275 -2.19 14.16 12.68
C ILE A 275 -2.42 12.65 12.80
N ILE A 276 -3.42 12.14 12.10
CA ILE A 276 -3.68 10.71 11.95
C ILE A 276 -3.44 10.34 10.49
N VAL A 277 -2.63 9.31 10.26
CA VAL A 277 -2.25 8.89 8.89
C VAL A 277 -2.32 7.38 8.75
N PRO A 278 -2.80 6.83 7.60
CA PRO A 278 -2.73 5.41 7.32
C PRO A 278 -1.27 4.97 7.07
N GLY A 279 -0.88 3.83 7.65
CA GLY A 279 0.49 3.31 7.49
C GLY A 279 0.74 2.60 6.16
N HIS A 280 -0.32 2.20 5.44
CA HIS A 280 -0.22 1.31 4.28
C HIS A 280 -0.21 2.02 2.92
N ASP A 281 -0.80 3.19 2.79
CA ASP A 281 -0.91 3.88 1.49
C ASP A 281 0.47 4.41 1.01
N LEU A 282 0.70 5.72 1.06
CA LEU A 282 1.93 6.34 0.56
C LEU A 282 3.17 6.09 1.44
N ILE A 283 2.98 5.61 2.67
CA ILE A 283 4.06 5.19 3.57
C ILE A 283 4.57 3.80 3.18
N ALA A 284 3.78 3.00 2.45
CA ALA A 284 4.12 1.64 2.01
C ALA A 284 4.41 0.66 3.17
N GLY A 285 3.83 0.92 4.36
CA GLY A 285 3.90 0.08 5.54
C GLY A 285 2.73 -0.90 5.66
N PRO A 286 2.60 -1.59 6.80
CA PRO A 286 1.47 -2.46 7.09
C PRO A 286 0.19 -1.65 7.31
N GLU A 287 -0.97 -2.32 7.22
CA GLU A 287 -2.23 -1.74 7.66
C GLU A 287 -2.11 -1.36 9.14
N CYS A 288 -2.17 -0.07 9.41
CA CYS A 288 -2.19 0.51 10.75
C CYS A 288 -2.64 1.96 10.67
N GLY A 289 -2.99 2.53 11.82
CA GLY A 289 -3.21 3.96 12.00
C GLY A 289 -2.09 4.58 12.81
N ILE A 290 -1.48 5.64 12.32
CA ILE A 290 -0.38 6.34 12.96
C ILE A 290 -0.90 7.65 13.52
N LEU A 291 -0.71 7.89 14.82
CA LEU A 291 -1.02 9.15 15.49
C LEU A 291 0.29 9.89 15.72
N LEU A 292 0.35 11.13 15.29
CA LEU A 292 1.50 12.03 15.43
C LEU A 292 1.05 13.31 16.13
N GLY A 293 1.76 13.79 17.13
CA GLY A 293 1.35 14.99 17.84
C GLY A 293 2.36 15.46 18.89
N LYS A 294 1.92 16.40 19.72
CA LYS A 294 2.70 16.84 20.89
C LYS A 294 2.84 15.69 21.90
N ARG A 295 3.98 15.62 22.57
CA ARG A 295 4.30 14.53 23.51
C ARG A 295 3.20 14.30 24.54
N ASP A 296 2.76 15.35 25.23
CA ASP A 296 1.79 15.23 26.33
C ASP A 296 0.44 14.68 25.84
N MET A 297 0.02 15.10 24.64
CA MET A 297 -1.19 14.62 23.99
C MET A 297 -1.08 13.14 23.64
N ILE A 298 -0.01 12.75 22.95
CA ILE A 298 0.21 11.35 22.56
C ILE A 298 0.35 10.44 23.79
N GLN A 299 1.02 10.89 24.85
CA GLN A 299 1.13 10.12 26.10
C GLN A 299 -0.23 9.93 26.79
N SER A 300 -1.12 10.92 26.74
CA SER A 300 -2.47 10.77 27.27
C SER A 300 -3.27 9.74 26.47
N ILE A 301 -3.16 9.77 25.15
CA ILE A 301 -3.79 8.77 24.25
C ILE A 301 -3.17 7.38 24.48
N ARG A 302 -1.85 7.29 24.68
CA ARG A 302 -1.12 6.06 24.96
C ARG A 302 -1.63 5.34 26.20
N LYS A 303 -1.87 6.06 27.30
CA LYS A 303 -2.43 5.50 28.54
C LYS A 303 -3.79 4.82 28.28
N LEU A 304 -4.63 5.43 27.44
CA LEU A 304 -5.89 4.83 27.03
C LEU A 304 -5.65 3.57 26.19
N ALA A 305 -4.75 3.65 25.21
CA ALA A 305 -4.45 2.53 24.30
C ALA A 305 -3.88 1.32 25.07
N GLU A 306 -2.97 1.53 26.02
CA GLU A 306 -2.43 0.49 26.89
C GLU A 306 -3.52 -0.14 27.76
N GLY A 307 -4.36 0.70 28.40
CA GLY A 307 -5.44 0.24 29.27
C GLY A 307 -6.54 -0.54 28.53
N THR A 308 -6.69 -0.33 27.21
CA THR A 308 -7.69 -1.01 26.38
C THR A 308 -7.12 -2.09 25.47
N GLY A 309 -5.78 -2.27 25.43
CA GLY A 309 -5.12 -3.21 24.53
C GLY A 309 -5.19 -2.83 23.05
N MET A 310 -5.35 -1.53 22.75
CA MET A 310 -5.51 -1.02 21.37
C MET A 310 -4.20 -0.55 20.74
N LEU A 311 -3.05 -1.02 21.22
CA LEU A 311 -1.76 -0.79 20.57
C LEU A 311 -1.57 -1.76 19.41
N ALA A 312 -0.82 -1.32 18.40
CA ALA A 312 -0.42 -2.17 17.30
C ALA A 312 0.49 -3.32 17.78
N SER A 313 0.49 -4.44 17.05
CA SER A 313 1.32 -5.59 17.37
C SER A 313 2.81 -5.30 17.17
N ARG A 314 3.69 -6.12 17.80
CA ARG A 314 5.13 -6.10 17.55
C ARG A 314 5.45 -6.21 16.05
N ALA A 315 4.77 -7.10 15.34
CA ALA A 315 4.93 -7.29 13.92
C ALA A 315 4.66 -5.99 13.15
N THR A 316 3.55 -5.32 13.45
CA THR A 316 3.18 -4.05 12.83
C THR A 316 4.23 -2.97 13.08
N HIS A 317 4.73 -2.85 14.31
CA HIS A 317 5.78 -1.88 14.63
C HIS A 317 7.08 -2.13 13.87
N LEU A 318 7.54 -3.38 13.77
CA LEU A 318 8.77 -3.73 13.06
C LEU A 318 8.64 -3.51 11.55
N LEU A 319 7.51 -3.92 10.97
CA LEU A 319 7.23 -3.73 9.53
C LEU A 319 7.12 -2.25 9.18
N LEU A 320 6.46 -1.46 10.03
CA LEU A 320 6.33 -0.01 9.80
C LEU A 320 7.69 0.69 9.94
N ALA A 321 8.50 0.33 10.95
CA ALA A 321 9.84 0.87 11.11
C ALA A 321 10.72 0.59 9.88
N GLU A 322 10.62 -0.60 9.31
CA GLU A 322 11.33 -0.99 8.11
C GLU A 322 10.81 -0.23 6.88
N ALA A 323 9.48 -0.10 6.71
CA ALA A 323 8.90 0.69 5.64
C ALA A 323 9.40 2.15 5.68
N ILE A 324 9.42 2.78 6.86
CA ILE A 324 9.94 4.15 7.01
C ILE A 324 11.45 4.20 6.72
N ARG A 325 12.22 3.19 7.11
CA ARG A 325 13.64 3.10 6.77
C ARG A 325 13.85 3.07 5.27
N ASN A 326 13.03 2.29 4.55
CA ASN A 326 13.07 2.16 3.10
C ASN A 326 12.56 3.42 2.37
N THR A 327 11.90 4.32 3.07
CA THR A 327 11.40 5.58 2.52
C THR A 327 12.20 6.81 2.97
N ARG A 328 13.39 6.63 3.57
CA ARG A 328 14.19 7.76 4.11
C ARG A 328 14.63 8.78 3.06
N THR A 329 14.95 8.33 1.85
CA THR A 329 15.33 9.21 0.74
C THR A 329 14.32 9.04 -0.39
N ARG A 330 14.22 10.06 -1.24
CA ARG A 330 13.36 9.98 -2.43
C ARG A 330 13.76 8.83 -3.35
N GLU A 331 15.04 8.55 -3.47
CA GLU A 331 15.56 7.44 -4.29
C GLU A 331 15.10 6.09 -3.73
N THR A 332 15.27 5.85 -2.43
CA THR A 332 14.83 4.61 -1.80
C THR A 332 13.30 4.48 -1.81
N TRP A 333 12.56 5.58 -1.64
CA TRP A 333 11.12 5.58 -1.81
C TRP A 333 10.70 5.20 -3.23
N ASN A 334 11.33 5.78 -4.26
CA ASN A 334 11.07 5.42 -5.66
C ASN A 334 11.34 3.93 -5.97
N ALA A 335 12.21 3.28 -5.20
CA ALA A 335 12.50 1.85 -5.33
C ALA A 335 11.44 0.96 -4.64
N THR A 336 10.60 1.51 -3.77
CA THR A 336 9.47 0.75 -3.20
C THR A 336 8.42 0.47 -4.28
N PRO A 337 7.59 -0.58 -4.14
CA PRO A 337 6.52 -0.85 -5.11
C PRO A 337 5.58 0.33 -5.32
N VAL A 338 5.21 1.06 -4.26
CA VAL A 338 4.38 2.27 -4.37
C VAL A 338 5.11 3.37 -5.11
N GLY A 339 6.35 3.66 -4.73
CA GLY A 339 7.16 4.69 -5.36
C GLY A 339 7.45 4.38 -6.83
N ALA A 340 7.84 3.16 -7.15
CA ALA A 340 8.09 2.72 -8.53
C ALA A 340 6.85 2.86 -9.42
N THR A 341 5.67 2.53 -8.90
CA THR A 341 4.42 2.67 -9.65
C THR A 341 4.05 4.13 -9.87
N LEU A 342 4.12 4.96 -8.82
CA LEU A 342 3.72 6.36 -8.90
C LEU A 342 4.71 7.19 -9.72
N SER A 343 6.02 6.93 -9.62
CA SER A 343 7.07 7.63 -10.35
C SER A 343 7.25 7.16 -11.80
N ASN A 344 6.59 6.06 -12.21
CA ASN A 344 6.73 5.55 -13.57
C ASN A 344 6.13 6.53 -14.59
N SER A 345 6.95 6.98 -15.54
CA SER A 345 6.51 7.94 -16.55
C SER A 345 5.49 7.34 -17.53
N LEU A 346 4.57 8.18 -18.04
CA LEU A 346 3.60 7.73 -19.06
C LEU A 346 4.31 7.16 -20.30
N ALA A 347 5.43 7.73 -20.71
CA ALA A 347 6.21 7.25 -21.85
C ALA A 347 6.72 5.80 -21.65
N ASN A 348 7.22 5.48 -20.45
CA ASN A 348 7.63 4.12 -20.10
C ASN A 348 6.46 3.15 -20.13
N LEU A 349 5.31 3.55 -19.56
CA LEU A 349 4.08 2.74 -19.59
C LEU A 349 3.60 2.51 -21.01
N GLN A 350 3.65 3.52 -21.89
CA GLN A 350 3.28 3.39 -23.31
C GLN A 350 4.21 2.45 -24.06
N ASN A 351 5.52 2.53 -23.82
CA ASN A 351 6.50 1.59 -24.43
C ASN A 351 6.23 0.15 -23.95
N ARG A 352 5.88 -0.02 -22.68
CA ARG A 352 5.50 -1.32 -22.13
C ARG A 352 4.22 -1.83 -22.77
N ALA A 353 3.17 -0.99 -22.91
CA ALA A 353 1.93 -1.32 -23.58
C ALA A 353 2.15 -1.81 -25.02
N LYS A 354 2.98 -1.08 -25.78
CA LYS A 354 3.34 -1.47 -27.15
C LYS A 354 4.00 -2.84 -27.23
N ARG A 355 4.93 -3.17 -26.31
CA ARG A 355 5.56 -4.49 -26.26
C ARG A 355 4.55 -5.60 -26.02
N ILE A 356 3.65 -5.42 -25.04
CA ILE A 356 2.59 -6.39 -24.74
C ILE A 356 1.66 -6.56 -25.95
N ALA A 357 1.17 -5.47 -26.54
CA ALA A 357 0.29 -5.52 -27.71
C ALA A 357 0.94 -6.24 -28.89
N THR A 358 2.22 -5.97 -29.19
CA THR A 358 2.98 -6.67 -30.25
C THR A 358 3.09 -8.17 -29.99
N GLN A 359 3.27 -8.61 -28.74
CA GLN A 359 3.35 -10.03 -28.40
C GLN A 359 1.99 -10.74 -28.51
N CYS A 360 0.89 -10.00 -28.35
CA CYS A 360 -0.47 -10.52 -28.52
C CYS A 360 -0.98 -10.46 -29.97
N ASP A 361 -0.30 -9.73 -30.86
CA ASP A 361 -0.71 -9.62 -32.27
C ASP A 361 -0.26 -10.82 -33.06
N ARG A 362 -1.07 -11.87 -33.02
CA ARG A 362 -0.86 -13.15 -33.71
C ARG A 362 -2.00 -13.41 -34.70
N PRO A 363 -1.75 -14.15 -35.79
CA PRO A 363 -2.78 -14.52 -36.77
C PRO A 363 -3.93 -15.34 -36.17
N ASP A 364 -3.63 -16.17 -35.18
CA ASP A 364 -4.55 -17.06 -34.46
C ASP A 364 -5.16 -16.40 -33.20
N ALA A 365 -4.89 -15.12 -32.92
CA ALA A 365 -5.40 -14.44 -31.74
C ALA A 365 -6.91 -14.18 -31.87
N HIS A 366 -7.69 -14.60 -30.88
CA HIS A 366 -9.13 -14.35 -30.75
C HIS A 366 -9.48 -12.96 -30.24
N VAL A 367 -8.48 -12.23 -29.78
CA VAL A 367 -8.64 -10.83 -29.31
C VAL A 367 -7.67 -9.91 -30.05
N LYS A 368 -8.08 -8.66 -30.22
CA LYS A 368 -7.23 -7.56 -30.66
C LYS A 368 -6.84 -6.74 -29.45
N VAL A 369 -5.55 -6.46 -29.28
CA VAL A 369 -5.01 -5.64 -28.22
C VAL A 369 -4.48 -4.32 -28.80
N GLU A 370 -5.14 -3.24 -28.47
CA GLU A 370 -4.73 -1.88 -28.85
C GLU A 370 -4.19 -1.11 -27.65
N THR A 371 -3.31 -0.15 -27.92
CA THR A 371 -2.73 0.68 -26.86
C THR A 371 -3.35 2.05 -26.84
N GLY A 372 -3.57 2.59 -25.65
CA GLY A 372 -4.07 3.92 -25.43
C GLY A 372 -3.51 4.54 -24.16
N SER A 373 -4.04 5.69 -23.80
CA SER A 373 -3.75 6.36 -22.51
C SER A 373 -5.03 6.90 -21.91
N ARG A 374 -5.13 6.85 -20.59
CA ARG A 374 -6.28 7.36 -19.85
C ARG A 374 -5.85 7.83 -18.46
N ALA A 375 -6.46 8.93 -17.99
CA ALA A 375 -6.41 9.30 -16.58
C ALA A 375 -7.23 8.29 -15.77
N CYS A 376 -6.57 7.56 -14.88
CA CYS A 376 -7.18 6.60 -13.98
C CYS A 376 -7.34 7.24 -12.60
N LYS A 377 -8.46 6.98 -11.93
CA LYS A 377 -8.64 7.33 -10.54
C LYS A 377 -7.67 6.52 -9.70
N LEU A 378 -6.98 7.17 -8.77
CA LEU A 378 -6.00 6.47 -7.94
C LEU A 378 -6.67 5.57 -6.89
N GLY A 379 -7.92 5.87 -6.53
CA GLY A 379 -8.67 5.07 -5.59
C GLY A 379 -10.12 5.49 -5.42
N SER A 380 -10.75 5.00 -4.37
CA SER A 380 -12.10 5.35 -3.93
C SER A 380 -12.06 6.27 -2.70
N GLY A 381 -13.22 6.74 -2.25
CA GLY A 381 -13.34 7.64 -1.10
C GLY A 381 -12.52 8.92 -1.31
N ALA A 382 -11.58 9.18 -0.43
CA ALA A 382 -10.73 10.36 -0.50
C ALA A 382 -9.83 10.42 -1.76
N TRP A 383 -9.46 9.27 -2.32
CA TRP A 383 -8.62 9.15 -3.50
C TRP A 383 -9.38 9.28 -4.83
N HIS A 384 -10.72 9.44 -4.77
CA HIS A 384 -11.58 9.45 -5.97
C HIS A 384 -11.29 10.61 -6.93
N GLU A 385 -10.86 11.76 -6.43
CA GLU A 385 -10.56 12.94 -7.23
C GLU A 385 -9.10 13.01 -7.70
N VAL A 386 -8.25 12.11 -7.20
CA VAL A 386 -6.84 12.04 -7.60
C VAL A 386 -6.71 11.21 -8.85
N LEU A 387 -6.28 11.84 -9.94
CA LEU A 387 -6.14 11.22 -11.26
C LEU A 387 -4.67 11.09 -11.63
N LEU A 388 -4.27 9.91 -12.13
CA LEU A 388 -2.95 9.69 -12.72
C LEU A 388 -3.06 9.10 -14.12
N GLU A 389 -2.28 9.62 -15.05
CA GLU A 389 -2.21 9.10 -16.40
C GLU A 389 -1.61 7.68 -16.42
N SER A 390 -2.27 6.76 -17.11
CA SER A 390 -1.80 5.40 -17.33
C SER A 390 -1.86 5.04 -18.81
N ALA A 391 -0.89 4.29 -19.31
CA ALA A 391 -1.09 3.55 -20.54
C ALA A 391 -2.08 2.41 -20.28
N ILE A 392 -2.96 2.16 -21.23
CA ILE A 392 -3.98 1.11 -21.19
C ILE A 392 -3.78 0.14 -22.34
N LEU A 393 -4.14 -1.13 -22.09
CA LEU A 393 -4.40 -2.14 -23.10
C LEU A 393 -5.91 -2.21 -23.29
N ARG A 394 -6.40 -1.92 -24.50
CA ARG A 394 -7.79 -2.08 -24.90
C ARG A 394 -7.94 -3.41 -25.61
N ILE A 395 -8.77 -4.28 -25.06
CA ILE A 395 -8.93 -5.66 -25.50
C ILE A 395 -10.32 -5.81 -26.10
N THR A 396 -10.38 -6.05 -27.43
CA THR A 396 -11.62 -6.30 -28.17
C THR A 396 -11.61 -7.71 -28.75
N ALA A 397 -12.76 -8.34 -28.78
CA ALA A 397 -12.87 -9.66 -29.40
C ALA A 397 -12.83 -9.60 -30.94
N ARG A 398 -12.20 -10.57 -31.57
CA ARG A 398 -12.27 -10.80 -33.02
C ARG A 398 -13.42 -11.73 -33.38
N ASP A 399 -13.78 -12.67 -32.50
CA ASP A 399 -14.67 -13.80 -32.77
C ASP A 399 -15.96 -13.80 -31.93
N GLY A 400 -16.54 -12.65 -31.68
CA GLY A 400 -17.86 -12.56 -31.04
C GLY A 400 -17.89 -12.77 -29.52
N LEU A 401 -16.75 -12.89 -28.83
CA LEU A 401 -16.68 -12.88 -27.39
C LEU A 401 -17.18 -11.54 -26.84
N SER A 402 -18.09 -11.53 -25.86
CA SER A 402 -18.48 -10.28 -25.22
C SER A 402 -17.38 -9.77 -24.28
N PRO A 403 -17.30 -8.45 -24.02
CA PRO A 403 -16.36 -7.89 -23.05
C PRO A 403 -16.50 -8.50 -21.65
N SER A 404 -17.72 -8.80 -21.21
CA SER A 404 -17.99 -9.48 -19.94
C SER A 404 -17.34 -10.87 -19.91
N ARG A 405 -17.41 -11.61 -21.01
CA ARG A 405 -16.83 -12.94 -21.11
C ARG A 405 -15.29 -12.91 -21.11
N ILE A 406 -14.70 -11.91 -21.78
CA ILE A 406 -13.26 -11.66 -21.71
C ILE A 406 -12.85 -11.39 -20.26
N ALA A 407 -13.57 -10.51 -19.56
CA ALA A 407 -13.27 -10.19 -18.16
C ALA A 407 -13.42 -11.41 -17.23
N GLU A 408 -14.48 -12.23 -17.39
CA GLU A 408 -14.65 -13.45 -16.62
C GLU A 408 -13.46 -14.40 -16.78
N ARG A 409 -12.99 -14.61 -18.01
CA ARG A 409 -11.84 -15.49 -18.28
C ARG A 409 -10.55 -14.95 -17.71
N LEU A 410 -10.32 -13.64 -17.78
CA LEU A 410 -9.18 -13.00 -17.16
C LEU A 410 -9.20 -13.18 -15.64
N VAL A 411 -10.38 -13.12 -15.02
CA VAL A 411 -10.54 -13.36 -13.56
C VAL A 411 -10.37 -14.84 -13.21
N GLN A 412 -10.72 -15.75 -14.11
CA GLN A 412 -10.53 -17.21 -13.94
C GLN A 412 -9.09 -17.66 -14.18
N HIS A 413 -8.25 -16.82 -14.77
CA HIS A 413 -6.82 -17.10 -14.96
C HIS A 413 -6.10 -17.18 -13.59
N GLN A 414 -4.99 -17.90 -13.52
CA GLN A 414 -4.13 -17.98 -12.33
C GLN A 414 -2.74 -17.44 -12.63
N PRO A 415 -2.38 -16.30 -12.00
CA PRO A 415 -3.17 -15.42 -11.11
C PRO A 415 -4.34 -14.73 -11.84
N ALA A 416 -5.40 -14.39 -11.11
CA ALA A 416 -6.56 -13.70 -11.65
C ALA A 416 -6.20 -12.29 -12.14
N ILE A 417 -6.72 -11.86 -13.29
CA ILE A 417 -6.45 -10.53 -13.85
C ILE A 417 -7.72 -9.70 -13.83
N TRP A 418 -7.68 -8.58 -13.12
CA TRP A 418 -8.81 -7.67 -12.98
C TRP A 418 -8.63 -6.45 -13.88
N GLY A 419 -9.65 -6.11 -14.66
CA GLY A 419 -9.70 -4.94 -15.53
C GLY A 419 -11.02 -4.21 -15.47
N ASN A 420 -11.14 -3.13 -16.23
CA ASN A 420 -12.38 -2.36 -16.36
C ASN A 420 -13.14 -2.86 -17.58
N VAL A 421 -14.44 -3.14 -17.41
CA VAL A 421 -15.32 -3.64 -18.46
C VAL A 421 -16.14 -2.48 -19.03
N PHE A 422 -16.07 -2.29 -20.33
CA PHE A 422 -16.87 -1.32 -21.08
C PHE A 422 -17.87 -2.07 -22.00
N SER A 423 -18.73 -1.34 -22.67
CA SER A 423 -19.76 -1.93 -23.54
C SER A 423 -19.19 -2.71 -24.74
N ASP A 424 -18.01 -2.33 -25.21
CA ASP A 424 -17.39 -2.83 -26.45
C ASP A 424 -15.99 -3.43 -26.23
N HIS A 425 -15.37 -3.27 -25.06
CA HIS A 425 -14.02 -3.74 -24.79
C HIS A 425 -13.75 -3.92 -23.28
N VAL A 426 -12.59 -4.52 -22.97
CA VAL A 426 -12.00 -4.56 -21.63
C VAL A 426 -10.72 -3.72 -21.63
N GLU A 427 -10.47 -2.96 -20.57
CA GLU A 427 -9.23 -2.19 -20.40
C GLU A 427 -8.41 -2.70 -19.23
N LEU A 428 -7.08 -2.85 -19.45
CA LEU A 428 -6.10 -3.06 -18.41
C LEU A 428 -5.19 -1.83 -18.31
N ALA A 429 -5.16 -1.20 -17.15
CA ALA A 429 -4.30 -0.05 -16.86
C ALA A 429 -2.94 -0.54 -16.36
N LEU A 430 -1.86 -0.23 -17.07
CA LEU A 430 -0.53 -0.77 -16.79
C LEU A 430 0.17 -0.14 -15.58
N ARG A 431 -0.31 0.99 -15.08
CA ARG A 431 0.28 1.63 -13.90
C ARG A 431 0.20 0.74 -12.66
N THR A 432 -0.89 0.02 -12.50
CA THR A 432 -1.13 -0.86 -11.33
C THR A 432 -0.70 -2.30 -11.52
N ILE A 433 -0.23 -2.68 -12.72
CA ILE A 433 0.33 -3.99 -13.02
C ILE A 433 1.85 -3.94 -12.84
N ASP A 434 2.41 -4.83 -12.01
CA ASP A 434 3.86 -4.95 -11.87
C ASP A 434 4.51 -5.36 -13.21
N PRO A 435 5.63 -4.75 -13.62
CA PRO A 435 6.35 -5.17 -14.82
C PRO A 435 6.73 -6.66 -14.86
N ALA A 436 6.95 -7.29 -13.71
CA ALA A 436 7.22 -8.73 -13.62
C ALA A 436 6.01 -9.59 -14.01
N GLU A 437 4.80 -9.01 -14.01
CA GLU A 437 3.55 -9.70 -14.38
C GLU A 437 3.23 -9.62 -15.89
N ASP A 438 3.99 -8.85 -16.68
CA ASP A 438 3.76 -8.71 -18.12
C ASP A 438 3.68 -10.04 -18.86
N PRO A 439 4.58 -11.03 -18.61
CA PRO A 439 4.49 -12.33 -19.28
C PRO A 439 3.19 -13.08 -18.98
N VAL A 440 2.67 -12.94 -17.75
CA VAL A 440 1.42 -13.55 -17.34
C VAL A 440 0.24 -12.90 -18.06
N VAL A 441 0.24 -11.56 -18.14
CA VAL A 441 -0.79 -10.80 -18.89
C VAL A 441 -0.80 -11.22 -20.36
N VAL A 442 0.39 -11.30 -20.99
CA VAL A 442 0.52 -11.77 -22.39
C VAL A 442 -0.03 -13.19 -22.54
N SER A 443 0.37 -14.11 -21.65
CA SER A 443 -0.10 -15.50 -21.68
C SER A 443 -1.62 -15.59 -21.57
N ALA A 444 -2.20 -14.86 -20.63
CA ALA A 444 -3.65 -14.82 -20.43
C ALA A 444 -4.39 -14.27 -21.65
N LEU A 445 -3.91 -13.19 -22.25
CA LEU A 445 -4.52 -12.58 -23.45
C LEU A 445 -4.41 -13.48 -24.68
N CYS A 446 -3.27 -14.15 -24.86
CA CYS A 446 -3.07 -15.10 -25.95
C CYS A 446 -3.85 -16.41 -25.78
N GLY A 447 -4.20 -16.77 -24.56
CA GLY A 447 -4.97 -17.98 -24.22
C GLY A 447 -6.49 -17.79 -24.32
N LEU A 448 -6.98 -16.58 -24.57
CA LEU A 448 -8.41 -16.33 -24.76
C LEU A 448 -8.89 -17.00 -26.04
N SER A 449 -9.87 -17.91 -25.93
CA SER A 449 -10.49 -18.58 -27.08
C SER A 449 -12.01 -18.67 -26.91
N PRO A 450 -12.81 -18.75 -27.99
CA PRO A 450 -14.28 -18.86 -27.90
C PRO A 450 -14.76 -20.16 -27.23
N ASP A 451 -14.03 -21.24 -27.33
CA ASP A 451 -14.53 -22.61 -27.13
C ASP A 451 -14.16 -23.32 -25.82
N SER A 452 -13.69 -22.63 -24.76
CA SER A 452 -13.24 -23.34 -23.56
C SER A 452 -14.34 -23.70 -22.52
N ASP A 453 -15.63 -23.67 -22.89
CA ASP A 453 -16.74 -23.91 -21.93
C ASP A 453 -17.16 -25.40 -21.80
N ALA A 454 -16.52 -26.34 -22.51
CA ALA A 454 -16.98 -27.73 -22.54
C ALA A 454 -16.30 -28.70 -21.55
N SER A 455 -15.32 -28.25 -20.72
CA SER A 455 -14.46 -29.20 -19.98
C SER A 455 -14.44 -29.09 -18.45
N SER A 456 -15.28 -28.29 -17.83
CA SER A 456 -15.30 -28.22 -16.34
C SER A 456 -16.69 -28.44 -15.71
N ALA A 457 -17.54 -29.24 -16.34
CA ALA A 457 -18.64 -29.85 -15.61
C ALA A 457 -18.06 -30.95 -14.73
N ASN A 458 -17.80 -30.62 -13.49
CA ASN A 458 -17.45 -31.56 -12.43
C ASN A 458 -18.56 -32.62 -12.34
N PRO A 459 -18.31 -33.91 -12.55
CA PRO A 459 -19.34 -34.92 -12.28
C PRO A 459 -19.55 -34.94 -10.78
N GLY A 460 -20.74 -34.52 -10.35
CA GLY A 460 -21.16 -34.60 -8.96
C GLY A 460 -20.95 -36.01 -8.38
N PRO A 461 -20.78 -36.15 -7.07
CA PRO A 461 -20.60 -37.44 -6.44
C PRO A 461 -21.85 -38.29 -6.66
N SER A 462 -21.67 -39.43 -7.35
CA SER A 462 -22.70 -40.47 -7.50
C SER A 462 -23.09 -40.94 -6.09
N SER A 463 -24.36 -40.76 -5.76
CA SER A 463 -25.03 -41.40 -4.62
C SER A 463 -25.00 -42.92 -4.78
N THR A 464 -24.29 -43.58 -3.92
CA THR A 464 -24.59 -44.92 -3.43
C THR A 464 -24.35 -44.97 -1.95
#